data_1d62027cc506c71f0918b4cab127f3e2
#
_entry.id   1d62027cc506c71f0918b4cab127f3e2
#
_cell.length_a   1.000
_cell.length_b   1.000
_cell.length_c   1.000
_cell.angle_alpha   90.00
_cell.angle_beta   90.00
_cell.angle_gamma   90.00
#
_symmetry.space_group_name_H-M   'P 1'
#
loop_
_entity.id
_entity.type
_entity.pdbx_description
1 polymer ?
#
loop_
_entity_poly.entity_id
_entity_poly.type
_entity_poly.pdbx_seq_one_letter_code
_entity_poly.pdbx_strand_id
1 'polypeptide(L)'
;MPSYYVSEDLARFGEMAKTNPKLFDLFMKWYAATMEKGALDEKTKKLIALAVAYAIQEPYCIDSYSSACAEAGVSPEEMTEAVSVAAAIRGGGVIAHWVQACNAMDRKS
;
A
#
# COMPACT_ATOMS: atom_id res chain seq x y z
N MET A 1 1.67 -2.66 -25.64
CA MET A 1 2.05 -3.92 -24.95
C MET A 1 1.03 -4.24 -23.86
N PRO A 2 0.58 -5.48 -23.80
CA PRO A 2 -0.31 -5.85 -22.68
C PRO A 2 0.44 -5.74 -21.35
N SER A 3 -0.28 -5.32 -20.33
CA SER A 3 0.24 -5.18 -18.98
C SER A 3 -0.35 -6.28 -18.10
N TYR A 4 0.46 -6.83 -17.20
CA TYR A 4 -0.04 -7.75 -16.19
C TYR A 4 -1.06 -7.07 -15.27
N TYR A 5 -0.82 -5.79 -14.96
CA TYR A 5 -1.72 -5.01 -14.14
C TYR A 5 -2.55 -4.09 -15.04
N VAL A 6 -3.82 -4.42 -15.18
CA VAL A 6 -4.78 -3.65 -15.98
C VAL A 6 -5.79 -3.06 -14.99
N SER A 7 -5.94 -1.74 -14.97
CA SER A 7 -6.79 -1.07 -13.97
C SER A 7 -8.25 -1.54 -14.02
N GLU A 8 -8.74 -1.94 -15.18
CA GLU A 8 -10.08 -2.49 -15.34
C GLU A 8 -10.27 -3.78 -14.55
N ASP A 9 -9.19 -4.53 -14.31
CA ASP A 9 -9.26 -5.78 -13.55
C ASP A 9 -9.58 -5.54 -12.07
N LEU A 10 -9.33 -4.34 -11.55
CA LEU A 10 -9.72 -3.99 -10.18
C LEU A 10 -11.24 -4.13 -9.98
N ALA A 11 -12.02 -3.85 -11.00
CA ALA A 11 -13.48 -4.01 -10.96
C ALA A 11 -13.90 -5.47 -10.79
N ARG A 12 -13.00 -6.42 -11.10
CA ARG A 12 -13.26 -7.85 -10.96
C ARG A 12 -12.88 -8.41 -9.58
N PHE A 13 -12.43 -7.56 -8.68
CA PHE A 13 -11.97 -7.96 -7.34
C PHE A 13 -13.02 -8.81 -6.61
N GLY A 14 -14.31 -8.45 -6.73
CA GLY A 14 -15.40 -9.17 -6.11
C GLY A 14 -15.67 -10.57 -6.68
N GLU A 15 -15.04 -10.94 -7.80
CA GLU A 15 -15.27 -12.25 -8.41
C GLU A 15 -14.75 -13.40 -7.54
N MET A 16 -13.84 -13.13 -6.62
CA MET A 16 -13.38 -14.14 -5.66
C MET A 16 -14.55 -14.69 -4.84
N ALA A 17 -15.60 -13.90 -4.61
CA ALA A 17 -16.78 -14.33 -3.88
C ALA A 17 -17.53 -15.48 -4.59
N LYS A 18 -17.34 -15.65 -5.90
CA LYS A 18 -17.96 -16.74 -6.66
C LYS A 18 -17.36 -18.10 -6.30
N THR A 19 -16.08 -18.13 -5.94
CA THR A 19 -15.39 -19.38 -5.58
C THR A 19 -15.36 -19.63 -4.08
N ASN A 20 -15.25 -18.57 -3.29
CA ASN A 20 -15.28 -18.71 -1.82
C ASN A 20 -15.94 -17.47 -1.20
N PRO A 21 -17.29 -17.43 -1.16
CA PRO A 21 -18.00 -16.28 -0.63
C PRO A 21 -17.71 -16.02 0.85
N LYS A 22 -17.50 -17.07 1.65
CA LYS A 22 -17.25 -16.92 3.09
C LYS A 22 -15.93 -16.19 3.36
N LEU A 23 -14.87 -16.63 2.71
CA LEU A 23 -13.54 -16.00 2.91
C LEU A 23 -13.54 -14.57 2.40
N PHE A 24 -14.12 -14.34 1.22
CA PHE A 24 -14.20 -13.01 0.66
C PHE A 24 -15.01 -12.07 1.57
N ASP A 25 -16.15 -12.53 2.07
CA ASP A 25 -17.02 -11.74 2.94
C ASP A 25 -16.31 -11.37 4.25
N LEU A 26 -15.65 -12.34 4.88
CA LEU A 26 -14.90 -12.09 6.12
C LEU A 26 -13.78 -11.06 5.89
N PHE A 27 -13.04 -11.20 4.79
CA PHE A 27 -11.98 -10.26 4.47
C PHE A 27 -12.54 -8.86 4.23
N MET A 28 -13.61 -8.73 3.47
CA MET A 28 -14.18 -7.43 3.14
C MET A 28 -14.78 -6.73 4.36
N LYS A 29 -15.38 -7.49 5.27
CA LYS A 29 -15.87 -6.93 6.54
C LYS A 29 -14.73 -6.40 7.39
N TRP A 30 -13.65 -7.15 7.50
CA TRP A 30 -12.46 -6.73 8.23
C TRP A 30 -11.82 -5.53 7.57
N TYR A 31 -11.70 -5.55 6.25
CA TYR A 31 -11.11 -4.45 5.48
C TYR A 31 -11.90 -3.15 5.70
N ALA A 32 -13.22 -3.21 5.56
CA ALA A 32 -14.10 -2.06 5.75
C ALA A 32 -13.97 -1.49 7.18
N ALA A 33 -13.97 -2.38 8.18
CA ALA A 33 -13.81 -1.97 9.57
C ALA A 33 -12.44 -1.31 9.81
N THR A 34 -11.40 -1.83 9.15
CA THR A 34 -10.04 -1.27 9.24
C THR A 34 -10.00 0.16 8.72
N MET A 35 -10.73 0.44 7.64
CA MET A 35 -10.70 1.76 7.00
C MET A 35 -11.66 2.78 7.60
N GLU A 36 -12.56 2.36 8.49
CA GLU A 36 -13.48 3.27 9.18
C GLU A 36 -12.74 4.21 10.13
N LYS A 37 -13.32 5.38 10.35
CA LYS A 37 -12.83 6.33 11.35
C LYS A 37 -12.76 5.65 12.71
N GLY A 38 -11.62 5.78 13.36
CA GLY A 38 -11.39 5.31 14.71
C GLY A 38 -10.52 6.33 15.44
N ALA A 39 -9.45 5.87 16.08
CA ALA A 39 -8.45 6.77 16.66
C ALA A 39 -7.81 7.64 15.57
N LEU A 40 -7.69 7.12 14.35
CA LEU A 40 -7.24 7.87 13.18
C LEU A 40 -8.46 8.18 12.30
N ASP A 41 -8.48 9.36 11.69
CA ASP A 41 -9.57 9.72 10.79
C ASP A 41 -9.42 9.02 9.42
N GLU A 42 -10.48 9.09 8.62
CA GLU A 42 -10.51 8.43 7.32
C GLU A 42 -9.46 8.97 6.36
N LYS A 43 -9.23 10.28 6.36
CA LYS A 43 -8.23 10.91 5.50
C LYS A 43 -6.83 10.40 5.82
N THR A 44 -6.50 10.33 7.11
CA THR A 44 -5.22 9.78 7.56
C THR A 44 -5.06 8.33 7.15
N LYS A 45 -6.10 7.52 7.32
CA LYS A 45 -6.06 6.10 6.92
C LYS A 45 -5.85 5.94 5.42
N LYS A 46 -6.47 6.80 4.60
CA LYS A 46 -6.25 6.79 3.14
C LYS A 46 -4.82 7.15 2.78
N LEU A 47 -4.22 8.12 3.47
CA LEU A 47 -2.81 8.48 3.26
C LEU A 47 -1.88 7.34 3.66
N ILE A 48 -2.16 6.67 4.77
CA ILE A 48 -1.40 5.50 5.20
C ILE A 48 -1.51 4.39 4.14
N ALA A 49 -2.72 4.12 3.66
CA ALA A 49 -2.94 3.11 2.63
C ALA A 49 -2.16 3.44 1.35
N LEU A 50 -2.15 4.71 0.95
CA LEU A 50 -1.39 5.16 -0.22
C LEU A 50 0.11 4.93 -0.01
N ALA A 51 0.66 5.35 1.14
CA ALA A 51 2.08 5.18 1.45
C ALA A 51 2.47 3.70 1.47
N VAL A 52 1.65 2.85 2.09
CA VAL A 52 1.89 1.41 2.12
C VAL A 52 1.84 0.82 0.71
N ALA A 53 0.86 1.21 -0.10
CA ALA A 53 0.73 0.74 -1.48
C ALA A 53 2.00 1.04 -2.29
N TYR A 54 2.55 2.26 -2.14
CA TYR A 54 3.81 2.62 -2.80
C TYR A 54 4.99 1.82 -2.24
N ALA A 55 5.04 1.62 -0.92
CA ALA A 55 6.13 0.88 -0.30
C ALA A 55 6.18 -0.58 -0.78
N ILE A 56 5.05 -1.23 -0.93
CA ILE A 56 4.97 -2.61 -1.40
C ILE A 56 4.81 -2.71 -2.92
N GLN A 57 4.73 -1.58 -3.60
CA GLN A 57 4.61 -1.48 -5.07
C GLN A 57 3.39 -2.27 -5.59
N GLU A 58 2.24 -2.03 -4.96
CA GLU A 58 0.99 -2.70 -5.33
C GLU A 58 0.16 -1.77 -6.23
N PRO A 59 0.11 -2.00 -7.55
CA PRO A 59 -0.45 -1.06 -8.51
C PRO A 59 -1.98 -0.85 -8.38
N TYR A 60 -2.74 -1.86 -8.00
CA TYR A 60 -4.19 -1.69 -7.80
C TYR A 60 -4.48 -0.75 -6.64
N CYS A 61 -3.74 -0.89 -5.54
CA CYS A 61 -3.90 -0.02 -4.36
C CYS A 61 -3.38 1.39 -4.65
N ILE A 62 -2.29 1.52 -5.42
CA ILE A 62 -1.79 2.84 -5.84
C ILE A 62 -2.88 3.58 -6.60
N ASP A 63 -3.48 2.95 -7.59
CA ASP A 63 -4.54 3.55 -8.40
C ASP A 63 -5.75 3.90 -7.53
N SER A 64 -6.26 2.93 -6.78
CA SER A 64 -7.45 3.07 -5.95
C SER A 64 -7.28 4.14 -4.87
N TYR A 65 -6.17 4.12 -4.13
CA TYR A 65 -5.98 5.06 -3.02
C TYR A 65 -5.52 6.43 -3.45
N SER A 66 -4.88 6.56 -4.62
CA SER A 66 -4.62 7.88 -5.20
C SER A 66 -5.94 8.60 -5.48
N SER A 67 -6.89 7.90 -6.09
CA SER A 67 -8.23 8.44 -6.35
C SER A 67 -8.98 8.75 -5.06
N ALA A 68 -8.94 7.82 -4.09
CA ALA A 68 -9.62 8.00 -2.81
C ALA A 68 -9.06 9.19 -2.04
N CYS A 69 -7.75 9.39 -2.07
CA CYS A 69 -7.11 10.55 -1.45
C CYS A 69 -7.57 11.85 -2.10
N ALA A 70 -7.59 11.90 -3.44
CA ALA A 70 -8.04 13.08 -4.16
C ALA A 70 -9.49 13.42 -3.80
N GLU A 71 -10.38 12.43 -3.74
CA GLU A 71 -11.77 12.61 -3.35
C GLU A 71 -11.92 13.08 -1.91
N ALA A 72 -11.01 12.69 -1.03
CA ALA A 72 -11.01 13.09 0.38
C ALA A 72 -10.41 14.49 0.61
N GLY A 73 -10.02 15.18 -0.46
CA GLY A 73 -9.44 16.52 -0.37
C GLY A 73 -7.96 16.53 0.01
N VAL A 74 -7.26 15.41 -0.16
CA VAL A 74 -5.80 15.35 0.02
C VAL A 74 -5.15 16.18 -1.07
N SER A 75 -4.26 17.10 -0.68
CA SER A 75 -3.56 17.94 -1.64
C SER A 75 -2.41 17.19 -2.32
N PRO A 76 -1.96 17.64 -3.50
CA PRO A 76 -0.76 17.07 -4.12
C PRO A 76 0.47 17.11 -3.20
N GLU A 77 0.59 18.17 -2.39
CA GLU A 77 1.68 18.32 -1.43
C GLU A 77 1.61 17.24 -0.35
N GLU A 78 0.42 16.98 0.18
CA GLU A 78 0.23 15.93 1.18
C GLU A 78 0.53 14.53 0.59
N MET A 79 0.10 14.28 -0.64
CA MET A 79 0.41 13.02 -1.34
C MET A 79 1.92 12.86 -1.53
N THR A 80 2.60 13.92 -1.95
CA THR A 80 4.05 13.92 -2.14
C THR A 80 4.77 13.57 -0.85
N GLU A 81 4.35 14.16 0.26
CA GLU A 81 4.96 13.88 1.55
C GLU A 81 4.73 12.44 1.99
N ALA A 82 3.52 11.90 1.81
CA ALA A 82 3.21 10.51 2.15
C ALA A 82 4.08 9.53 1.35
N VAL A 83 4.21 9.76 0.05
CA VAL A 83 5.05 8.94 -0.84
C VAL A 83 6.52 9.08 -0.43
N SER A 84 6.96 10.28 -0.06
CA SER A 84 8.33 10.54 0.38
C SER A 84 8.65 9.78 1.67
N VAL A 85 7.70 9.69 2.61
CA VAL A 85 7.87 8.89 3.82
C VAL A 85 8.06 7.41 3.46
N ALA A 86 7.26 6.89 2.54
CA ALA A 86 7.39 5.50 2.08
C ALA A 86 8.80 5.25 1.50
N ALA A 87 9.28 6.18 0.67
CA ALA A 87 10.61 6.09 0.07
C ALA A 87 11.71 6.13 1.13
N ALA A 88 11.59 7.02 2.11
CA ALA A 88 12.56 7.17 3.19
C ALA A 88 12.66 5.88 4.03
N ILE A 89 11.52 5.28 4.36
CA ILE A 89 11.49 4.05 5.15
C ILE A 89 12.10 2.87 4.37
N ARG A 90 11.76 2.73 3.10
CA ARG A 90 12.36 1.68 2.26
C ARG A 90 13.85 1.88 2.08
N GLY A 91 14.27 3.10 1.77
CA GLY A 91 15.69 3.44 1.62
C GLY A 91 16.45 3.27 2.91
N GLY A 92 15.88 3.73 4.02
CA GLY A 92 16.46 3.57 5.35
C GLY A 92 16.65 2.11 5.73
N GLY A 93 15.66 1.26 5.40
CA GLY A 93 15.77 -0.18 5.61
C GLY A 93 16.91 -0.80 4.82
N VAL A 94 17.07 -0.41 3.56
CA VAL A 94 18.17 -0.86 2.72
C VAL A 94 19.52 -0.46 3.33
N ILE A 95 19.67 0.81 3.69
CA ILE A 95 20.93 1.34 4.27
C ILE A 95 21.23 0.65 5.61
N ALA A 96 20.23 0.43 6.45
CA ALA A 96 20.42 -0.24 7.74
C ALA A 96 21.02 -1.64 7.59
N HIS A 97 20.71 -2.34 6.50
CA HIS A 97 21.22 -3.69 6.25
C HIS A 97 22.64 -3.73 5.66
N TRP A 98 23.24 -2.58 5.41
CA TRP A 98 24.63 -2.53 4.97
C TRP A 98 25.56 -3.24 5.96
N VAL A 99 25.26 -3.21 7.25
CA VAL A 99 26.01 -3.88 8.30
C VAL A 99 26.15 -5.39 8.03
N GLN A 100 25.13 -6.02 7.45
CA GLN A 100 25.20 -7.45 7.12
C GLN A 100 26.27 -7.73 6.05
N ALA A 101 26.45 -6.82 5.11
CA ALA A 101 27.52 -6.92 4.11
C ALA A 101 28.89 -6.86 4.80
N CYS A 102 29.07 -5.92 5.74
CA CYS A 102 30.30 -5.80 6.51
C CYS A 102 30.59 -7.09 7.30
N ASN A 103 29.57 -7.63 7.98
CA ASN A 103 29.74 -8.85 8.76
C ASN A 103 30.12 -10.04 7.88
N ALA A 104 29.49 -10.15 6.69
CA ALA A 104 29.80 -11.23 5.75
C ALA A 104 31.25 -11.13 5.24
N MET A 105 31.71 -9.93 4.96
CA MET A 105 33.11 -9.70 4.52
C MET A 105 34.10 -10.05 5.63
N ASP A 106 33.81 -9.66 6.87
CA ASP A 106 34.65 -9.94 8.01
C ASP A 106 34.81 -11.46 8.27
N ARG A 107 33.74 -12.23 8.07
CA ARG A 107 33.80 -13.69 8.25
C ARG A 107 34.70 -14.40 7.25
N LYS A 108 35.00 -13.77 6.12
CA LYS A 108 35.85 -14.35 5.07
C LYS A 108 37.32 -14.04 5.24
N SER A 109 37.66 -13.14 6.13
CA SER A 109 39.06 -12.75 6.37
C SER A 109 39.74 -13.53 7.52
#